data_2760480550cd67f70c40cebd346ba94b
#
_entry.id   2760480550cd67f70c40cebd346ba94b
#
_cell.length_a   1.000
_cell.length_b   1.000
_cell.length_c   1.000
_cell.angle_alpha   90.00
_cell.angle_beta   90.00
_cell.angle_gamma   90.00
#
_symmetry.space_group_name_H-M   'P 1'
#
loop_
_entity.id
_entity.type
_entity.pdbx_description
1 polymer ?
#
loop_
_entity_poly.entity_id
_entity_poly.type
_entity_poly.pdbx_seq_one_letter_code
_entity_poly.pdbx_strand_id
1 'polypeptide(L)'
;MTRKAFSPSSKGPSPDTAASLQIVQCLKSAGLSIEEIRQFSEWVHEGDSTLQKRLDLFLRRKEEMEKQIEEWKKILDVINYKCEYYQKAVEAGTEKHLFAKDKLPHADEFITAMPSLPNPQTSEN
;
A
#
# COMPACT_ATOMS: atom_id res chain seq x y z
N MET A 1 38.42 -13.86 6.07
CA MET A 1 38.16 -13.79 5.93
C MET A 1 37.67 -13.28 5.53
N THR A 2 37.54 -13.22 5.50
CA THR A 2 37.11 -12.97 5.16
C THR A 2 36.39 -12.27 4.68
N ARG A 3 36.12 -12.05 4.71
CA ARG A 3 35.37 -11.45 4.29
C ARG A 3 35.52 -10.52 3.73
N LYS A 4 35.85 -10.22 3.58
CA LYS A 4 36.00 -9.56 2.99
C LYS A 4 36.19 -9.22 2.13
N ALA A 5 36.44 -9.46 1.96
CA ALA A 5 36.62 -9.32 1.13
C ALA A 5 36.05 -9.01 0.28
N PHE A 6 35.63 -9.09 0.33
CA PHE A 6 34.99 -9.01 -0.45
C PHE A 6 34.93 -8.03 -0.98
N SER A 7 35.25 -7.62 -0.94
CA SER A 7 35.21 -6.92 -1.45
C SER A 7 35.02 -6.46 -2.35
N PRO A 8 35.01 -6.30 -2.43
CA PRO A 8 34.67 -5.80 -3.18
C PRO A 8 34.54 -5.49 -4.21
N SER A 9 34.72 -5.73 -4.22
CA SER A 9 34.75 -5.51 -5.13
C SER A 9 33.92 -5.31 -5.85
N SER A 10 33.61 -4.99 -5.89
CA SER A 10 32.82 -4.96 -6.48
C SER A 10 32.71 -4.51 -7.71
N LYS A 11 32.77 -4.94 -8.51
CA LYS A 11 32.61 -4.68 -9.77
C LYS A 11 31.32 -5.12 -10.16
N GLY A 12 30.62 -4.76 -11.05
CA GLY A 12 29.32 -5.16 -11.45
C GLY A 12 28.31 -4.93 -10.34
N PRO A 13 27.04 -5.23 -10.53
CA PRO A 13 26.04 -5.02 -9.50
C PRO A 13 26.32 -5.94 -8.31
N SER A 14 26.47 -5.32 -7.16
CA SER A 14 26.62 -6.08 -5.95
C SER A 14 25.24 -6.50 -5.45
N PRO A 15 25.19 -7.48 -4.53
CA PRO A 15 23.92 -7.81 -3.91
C PRO A 15 23.24 -6.62 -3.29
N ASP A 16 24.02 -5.69 -2.77
CA ASP A 16 23.46 -4.49 -2.18
C ASP A 16 22.75 -3.64 -3.21
N THR A 17 23.29 -3.56 -4.42
CA THR A 17 22.67 -2.78 -5.47
C THR A 17 21.35 -3.39 -5.89
N ALA A 18 21.31 -4.71 -6.03
CA ALA A 18 20.06 -5.38 -6.40
C ALA A 18 19.01 -5.19 -5.32
N ALA A 19 19.41 -5.35 -4.06
CA ALA A 19 18.48 -5.16 -2.96
C ALA A 19 17.97 -3.72 -2.92
N SER A 20 18.86 -2.76 -3.20
CA SER A 20 18.46 -1.36 -3.20
C SER A 20 17.44 -1.08 -4.28
N LEU A 21 17.60 -1.68 -5.46
CA LEU A 21 16.63 -1.48 -6.53
C LEU A 21 15.28 -2.07 -6.17
N GLN A 22 15.28 -3.23 -5.53
CA GLN A 22 14.02 -3.83 -5.10
C GLN A 22 13.32 -2.95 -4.07
N ILE A 23 14.07 -2.38 -3.16
CA ILE A 23 13.49 -1.49 -2.15
C ILE A 23 12.92 -0.24 -2.82
N VAL A 24 13.63 0.33 -3.79
CA VAL A 24 13.14 1.51 -4.49
C VAL A 24 11.82 1.21 -5.18
N GLN A 25 11.73 0.05 -5.84
CA GLN A 25 10.49 -0.31 -6.50
C GLN A 25 9.36 -0.52 -5.51
N CYS A 26 9.68 -1.11 -4.36
CA CYS A 26 8.69 -1.30 -3.32
C CYS A 26 8.18 0.04 -2.80
N LEU A 27 9.09 0.98 -2.56
CA LEU A 27 8.70 2.29 -2.07
C LEU A 27 7.85 3.03 -3.09
N LYS A 28 8.21 2.90 -4.36
CA LYS A 28 7.42 3.52 -5.42
C LYS A 28 6.01 2.95 -5.44
N SER A 29 5.91 1.63 -5.33
CA SER A 29 4.60 0.98 -5.30
C SER A 29 3.80 1.39 -4.07
N ALA A 30 4.49 1.68 -2.98
CA ALA A 30 3.83 2.11 -1.76
C ALA A 30 3.40 3.57 -1.80
N GLY A 31 3.72 4.27 -2.88
CA GLY A 31 3.23 5.63 -3.05
C GLY A 31 4.17 6.72 -2.60
N LEU A 32 5.43 6.40 -2.34
CA LEU A 32 6.39 7.44 -2.00
C LEU A 32 6.65 8.31 -3.22
N SER A 33 6.85 9.58 -2.97
CA SER A 33 7.20 10.50 -4.04
C SER A 33 8.63 10.27 -4.50
N ILE A 34 8.94 10.78 -5.69
CA ILE A 34 10.29 10.68 -6.21
C ILE A 34 11.27 11.37 -5.28
N GLU A 35 10.85 12.49 -4.67
CA GLU A 35 11.71 13.19 -3.74
C GLU A 35 12.02 12.34 -2.50
N GLU A 36 11.02 11.66 -1.99
CA GLU A 36 11.23 10.81 -0.84
C GLU A 36 12.14 9.64 -1.17
N ILE A 37 11.99 9.08 -2.36
CA ILE A 37 12.84 7.97 -2.77
C ILE A 37 14.28 8.45 -2.95
N ARG A 38 14.44 9.63 -3.54
CA ARG A 38 15.78 10.18 -3.70
C ARG A 38 16.42 10.44 -2.34
N GLN A 39 15.65 10.99 -1.41
CA GLN A 39 16.14 11.24 -0.07
C GLN A 39 16.60 9.95 0.59
N PHE A 40 15.80 8.90 0.44
CA PHE A 40 16.16 7.59 0.99
C PHE A 40 17.50 7.12 0.41
N SER A 41 17.65 7.25 -0.90
CA SER A 41 18.89 6.83 -1.56
C SER A 41 20.07 7.61 -1.03
N GLU A 42 19.92 8.91 -0.81
CA GLU A 42 20.99 9.71 -0.26
C GLU A 42 21.36 9.26 1.15
N TRP A 43 20.35 8.95 1.94
CA TRP A 43 20.61 8.46 3.30
C TRP A 43 21.39 7.15 3.28
N VAL A 44 21.05 6.26 2.35
CA VAL A 44 21.78 5.00 2.22
C VAL A 44 23.24 5.27 1.88
N HIS A 45 23.48 6.23 1.00
CA HIS A 45 24.84 6.60 0.64
C HIS A 45 25.63 7.21 1.81
N GLU A 46 24.94 7.99 2.64
CA GLU A 46 25.60 8.59 3.79
C GLU A 46 26.01 7.56 4.83
N GLY A 47 25.29 6.45 4.89
CA GLY A 47 25.68 5.36 5.75
C GLY A 47 24.96 5.36 7.08
N ASP A 48 25.60 4.77 8.07
CA ASP A 48 24.97 4.40 9.32
C ASP A 48 24.41 5.59 10.10
N SER A 49 24.93 6.78 9.88
CA SER A 49 24.42 7.94 10.60
C SER A 49 22.98 8.26 10.26
N THR A 50 22.45 7.67 9.18
CA THR A 50 21.08 7.93 8.75
C THR A 50 20.12 6.79 9.05
N LEU A 51 20.55 5.81 9.84
CA LEU A 51 19.69 4.66 10.11
C LEU A 51 18.38 5.05 10.77
N GLN A 52 18.42 6.01 11.70
CA GLN A 52 17.19 6.42 12.35
C GLN A 52 16.25 7.11 11.36
N LYS A 53 16.79 7.93 10.49
CA LYS A 53 15.97 8.60 9.48
C LYS A 53 15.30 7.60 8.55
N ARG A 54 16.05 6.57 8.18
CA ARG A 54 15.49 5.52 7.32
C ARG A 54 14.41 4.74 8.04
N LEU A 55 14.62 4.44 9.31
CA LEU A 55 13.58 3.75 10.08
C LEU A 55 12.34 4.60 10.19
N ASP A 56 12.52 5.90 10.47
CA ASP A 56 11.37 6.80 10.62
C ASP A 56 10.57 6.88 9.33
N LEU A 57 11.23 6.87 8.19
CA LEU A 57 10.54 6.89 6.92
C LEU A 57 9.64 5.66 6.76
N PHE A 58 10.19 4.49 7.06
CA PHE A 58 9.41 3.26 6.92
C PHE A 58 8.30 3.17 7.94
N LEU A 59 8.54 3.63 9.18
CA LEU A 59 7.49 3.60 10.19
C LEU A 59 6.32 4.49 9.78
N ARG A 60 6.62 5.67 9.26
CA ARG A 60 5.58 6.57 8.81
C ARG A 60 4.80 5.97 7.66
N ARG A 61 5.50 5.37 6.71
CA ARG A 61 4.83 4.76 5.58
C ARG A 61 3.98 3.59 6.00
N LYS A 62 4.50 2.80 6.94
CA LYS A 62 3.75 1.67 7.48
C LYS A 62 2.42 2.13 8.08
N GLU A 63 2.48 3.20 8.86
CA GLU A 63 1.27 3.71 9.50
C GLU A 63 0.25 4.17 8.47
N GLU A 64 0.72 4.86 7.43
CA GLU A 64 -0.17 5.32 6.37
C GLU A 64 -0.79 4.15 5.62
N MET A 65 0.02 3.12 5.36
CA MET A 65 -0.48 1.94 4.67
C MET A 65 -1.52 1.22 5.51
N GLU A 66 -1.30 1.13 6.81
CA GLU A 66 -2.26 0.47 7.68
C GLU A 66 -3.59 1.19 7.68
N LYS A 67 -3.56 2.52 7.63
CA LYS A 67 -4.81 3.29 7.52
C LYS A 67 -5.51 2.98 6.21
N GLN A 68 -4.77 2.91 5.12
CA GLN A 68 -5.36 2.61 3.82
C GLN A 68 -5.96 1.21 3.81
N ILE A 69 -5.29 0.25 4.44
CA ILE A 69 -5.81 -1.09 4.51
C ILE A 69 -7.15 -1.11 5.25
N GLU A 70 -7.26 -0.36 6.34
CA GLU A 70 -8.52 -0.30 7.08
C GLU A 70 -9.63 0.28 6.22
N GLU A 71 -9.32 1.31 5.45
CA GLU A 71 -10.33 1.90 4.57
C GLU A 71 -10.73 0.94 3.46
N TRP A 72 -9.76 0.23 2.90
CA TRP A 72 -10.07 -0.77 1.90
C TRP A 72 -10.93 -1.90 2.46
N LYS A 73 -10.69 -2.27 3.71
CA LYS A 73 -11.51 -3.30 4.35
C LYS A 73 -12.96 -2.86 4.46
N LYS A 74 -13.20 -1.60 4.78
CA LYS A 74 -14.56 -1.09 4.86
C LYS A 74 -15.25 -1.14 3.51
N ILE A 75 -14.52 -0.76 2.47
CA ILE A 75 -15.06 -0.83 1.12
C ILE A 75 -15.37 -2.27 0.74
N LEU A 76 -14.48 -3.18 1.11
CA LEU A 76 -14.70 -4.60 0.84
C LEU A 76 -15.94 -5.11 1.54
N ASP A 77 -16.18 -4.65 2.77
CA ASP A 77 -17.39 -5.04 3.49
C ASP A 77 -18.64 -4.64 2.72
N VAL A 78 -18.62 -3.45 2.14
CA VAL A 78 -19.76 -3.00 1.33
C VAL A 78 -19.94 -3.88 0.11
N ILE A 79 -18.83 -4.19 -0.55
CA ILE A 79 -18.90 -5.03 -1.75
C ILE A 79 -19.40 -6.42 -1.40
N ASN A 80 -18.90 -7.00 -0.32
CA ASN A 80 -19.36 -8.31 0.10
C ASN A 80 -20.85 -8.29 0.45
N TYR A 81 -21.29 -7.23 1.10
CA TYR A 81 -22.71 -7.09 1.42
C TYR A 81 -23.53 -7.06 0.14
N LYS A 82 -23.09 -6.31 -0.85
CA LYS A 82 -23.84 -6.24 -2.10
C LYS A 82 -23.78 -7.53 -2.89
N CYS A 83 -22.69 -8.26 -2.76
CA CYS A 83 -22.63 -9.59 -3.40
C CYS A 83 -23.72 -10.50 -2.84
N GLU A 84 -23.87 -10.50 -1.52
CA GLU A 84 -24.91 -11.32 -0.91
C GLU A 84 -26.30 -10.80 -1.28
N TYR A 85 -26.45 -9.49 -1.26
CA TYR A 85 -27.73 -8.86 -1.59
C TYR A 85 -28.18 -9.29 -2.98
N TYR A 86 -27.31 -9.14 -3.96
CA TYR A 86 -27.70 -9.44 -5.33
C TYR A 86 -27.78 -10.94 -5.60
N GLN A 87 -27.04 -11.74 -4.85
CA GLN A 87 -27.21 -13.18 -4.97
C GLN A 87 -28.61 -13.58 -4.55
N LYS A 88 -29.10 -13.02 -3.46
CA LYS A 88 -30.46 -13.29 -3.02
C LYS A 88 -31.47 -12.76 -4.02
N ALA A 89 -31.21 -11.59 -4.58
CA ALA A 89 -32.11 -11.03 -5.57
C ALA A 89 -32.18 -11.90 -6.82
N VAL A 90 -31.05 -12.40 -7.27
CA VAL A 90 -31.01 -13.28 -8.42
C VAL A 90 -31.81 -14.55 -8.17
N GLU A 91 -31.63 -15.14 -6.99
CA GLU A 91 -32.35 -16.36 -6.65
C GLU A 91 -33.86 -16.15 -6.59
N ALA A 92 -34.26 -14.98 -6.11
CA ALA A 92 -35.70 -14.67 -6.05
C ALA A 92 -36.25 -14.09 -7.32
N GLY A 93 -35.40 -13.66 -8.24
CA GLY A 93 -35.85 -13.02 -9.47
C GLY A 93 -36.28 -11.59 -9.28
N THR A 94 -36.07 -11.01 -8.09
CA THR A 94 -36.42 -9.64 -7.79
C THR A 94 -35.71 -9.21 -6.53
N GLU A 95 -35.45 -7.91 -6.38
CA GLU A 95 -34.89 -7.37 -5.16
C GLU A 95 -35.93 -6.68 -4.28
N LYS A 96 -37.20 -6.72 -4.67
CA LYS A 96 -38.23 -5.97 -3.95
C LYS A 96 -38.31 -6.34 -2.48
N HIS A 97 -38.13 -7.61 -2.18
CA HIS A 97 -38.23 -8.07 -0.78
C HIS A 97 -37.03 -7.66 0.07
N LEU A 98 -35.99 -7.10 -0.56
CA LEU A 98 -34.77 -6.72 0.15
C LEU A 98 -34.68 -5.23 0.43
N PHE A 99 -35.47 -4.41 -0.25
CA PHE A 99 -35.35 -2.96 -0.13
C PHE A 99 -35.44 -2.46 1.30
N ALA A 100 -36.40 -2.94 2.03
CA ALA A 100 -36.64 -2.43 3.38
C ALA A 100 -35.52 -2.81 4.36
N LYS A 101 -34.75 -3.82 4.02
CA LYS A 101 -33.70 -4.33 4.86
C LYS A 101 -32.31 -3.92 4.39
N ASP A 102 -32.26 -3.15 3.33
CA ASP A 102 -30.98 -2.80 2.71
C ASP A 102 -30.29 -1.72 3.52
N LYS A 103 -29.26 -2.09 4.24
CA LYS A 103 -28.43 -1.16 5.00
C LYS A 103 -26.99 -1.47 4.71
N LEU A 104 -26.30 -0.49 4.19
CA LEU A 104 -24.88 -0.65 3.87
C LEU A 104 -24.05 -0.68 5.15
N PRO A 105 -23.10 -1.61 5.24
CA PRO A 105 -22.13 -1.54 6.32
C PRO A 105 -21.35 -0.24 6.22
N HIS A 106 -21.01 0.32 7.37
CA HIS A 106 -20.22 1.55 7.41
C HIS A 106 -20.89 2.74 6.73
N ALA A 107 -22.23 2.72 6.65
CA ALA A 107 -22.92 3.78 5.91
C ALA A 107 -22.61 5.17 6.46
N ASP A 108 -22.55 5.29 7.77
CA ASP A 108 -22.28 6.58 8.39
C ASP A 108 -20.90 7.10 8.03
N GLU A 109 -19.96 6.21 7.83
CA GLU A 109 -18.60 6.59 7.51
C GLU A 109 -18.48 7.06 6.07
N PHE A 110 -19.30 6.52 5.19
CA PHE A 110 -19.25 6.93 3.79
C PHE A 110 -19.95 8.25 3.55
N ILE A 111 -20.78 8.69 4.49
CA ILE A 111 -21.38 10.02 4.41
C ILE A 111 -20.31 11.07 4.59
N THR A 112 -19.38 10.83 5.50
CA THR A 112 -18.22 11.68 5.65
C THR A 112 -17.25 11.33 4.53
N ALA A 113 -16.73 12.33 3.84
CA ALA A 113 -15.84 12.09 2.71
C ALA A 113 -14.68 11.21 3.13
N MET A 114 -14.55 10.07 2.49
CA MET A 114 -13.39 9.22 2.69
C MET A 114 -12.26 9.69 1.80
N PRO A 115 -11.04 9.57 2.27
CA PRO A 115 -9.91 9.90 1.41
C PRO A 115 -9.94 9.06 0.15
N SER A 116 -9.55 9.66 -0.94
CA SER A 116 -9.45 8.92 -2.19
C SER A 116 -8.38 7.86 -2.06
N LEU A 117 -8.75 6.64 -2.36
CA LEU A 117 -7.78 5.56 -2.38
C LEU A 117 -7.16 5.47 -3.77
N PRO A 118 -5.88 5.14 -3.84
CA PRO A 118 -5.25 5.05 -5.15
C PRO A 118 -5.93 3.99 -6.00
N ASN A 119 -6.15 4.30 -7.24
CA ASN A 119 -6.68 3.35 -8.19
C ASN A 119 -5.49 2.70 -8.89
N PRO A 120 -5.29 1.40 -8.69
CA PRO A 120 -4.14 0.75 -9.30
C PRO A 120 -4.09 0.90 -10.80
N GLN A 121 -5.24 1.02 -11.44
CA GLN A 121 -5.27 1.12 -12.89
C GLN A 121 -4.84 2.46 -13.40
N THR A 122 -5.07 3.52 -12.63
CA THR A 122 -4.65 4.84 -13.06
C THR A 122 -3.17 5.07 -12.83
N SER A 123 -2.54 4.27 -12.01
CA SER A 123 -1.12 4.46 -11.71
C SER A 123 -0.24 4.07 -12.87
N GLU A 124 -0.79 3.44 -13.88
CA GLU A 124 0.00 3.03 -15.03
C GLU A 124 0.34 4.17 -15.96
N ASN A 125 -0.37 5.24 -15.86
CA ASN A 125 -0.10 6.39 -16.71
C ASN A 125 0.81 7.38 -16.03
#